data_ffb14eeebc5765e87884c68d9610c2c9
#
_entry.id   ffb14eeebc5765e87884c68d9610c2c9
#
_cell.length_a   1.000
_cell.length_b   1.000
_cell.length_c   1.000
_cell.angle_alpha   90.00
_cell.angle_beta   90.00
_cell.angle_gamma   90.00
#
_symmetry.space_group_name_H-M   'P 1'
#
loop_
_entity.id
_entity.type
_entity.pdbx_description
1 polymer ?
#
loop_
_entity_poly.entity_id
_entity_poly.type
_entity_poly.pdbx_seq_one_letter_code
_entity_poly.pdbx_strand_id
1 'polypeptide(L)'
;MNYFERTKIDDIVYDNIDDYQDVLVLGWVRTKRVTKNIAFIELNDGSTVHNLQIVVLNPDKFPLDNINNGASIKVRGYLEKVEGREQSIEMKAEEIGVVGEAPSDYVLQKKRHTFEFLREIAHLRPRTSTLGVVNRFRSKMSYAVHKFFQERNFHYIHAPIITTGDAEGAGEMFRVTTIDPADPPRRNGGKIDFSRDFFGQETGLTVSGQLQAELLACALGDVYTFGPTFRAENSNTSRHASEFWMIEPEMAFCDLNEMNVLIEDFIKYLFQFALEEAEEEMKFFNDKIDEDRIEVLKSIIQSDFAHVSYTEAIDILKESGENFEFPVEWGADLQSEHERYLTEQHFKRPVMVTDYPKKIKAFYMRVNEDEKTVRAVDCLVPEVGEIIGGSQREERLEVLERRMQEENMDLEKYDWFLDIRRSGTVPHSGFGLGFERILMYLSGMGNIRDVIPFPRTPGNAMF
;
A
#
# COMPACT_ATOMS: atom_id res chain seq x y z
N MET A 1 -1.15 -8.60 -35.96
CA MET A 1 -1.81 -9.07 -34.71
C MET A 1 -2.68 -7.92 -34.21
N ASN A 2 -3.98 -8.09 -34.20
CA ASN A 2 -4.89 -7.04 -33.71
C ASN A 2 -5.10 -7.25 -32.20
N TYR A 3 -4.78 -6.24 -31.41
CA TYR A 3 -4.91 -6.28 -29.95
C TYR A 3 -6.35 -6.60 -29.49
N PHE A 4 -7.32 -6.11 -30.23
CA PHE A 4 -8.75 -6.23 -29.90
C PHE A 4 -9.37 -7.57 -30.32
N GLU A 5 -8.67 -8.43 -31.04
CA GLU A 5 -9.17 -9.75 -31.47
C GLU A 5 -8.90 -10.87 -30.44
N ARG A 6 -8.05 -10.60 -29.44
CA ARG A 6 -7.74 -11.59 -28.43
C ARG A 6 -8.85 -11.69 -27.38
N THR A 7 -9.17 -12.91 -26.98
CA THR A 7 -9.99 -13.19 -25.81
C THR A 7 -9.09 -13.27 -24.58
N LYS A 8 -9.42 -12.59 -23.49
CA LYS A 8 -8.69 -12.70 -22.24
C LYS A 8 -9.05 -13.99 -21.52
N ILE A 9 -8.11 -14.52 -20.74
CA ILE A 9 -8.36 -15.71 -19.92
C ILE A 9 -9.40 -15.40 -18.84
N ASP A 10 -9.44 -14.18 -18.32
CA ASP A 10 -10.46 -13.69 -17.40
C ASP A 10 -11.87 -13.84 -17.97
N ASP A 11 -12.09 -13.36 -19.19
CA ASP A 11 -13.37 -13.47 -19.90
C ASP A 11 -13.77 -14.95 -20.10
N ILE A 12 -12.78 -15.84 -20.35
CA ILE A 12 -13.02 -17.28 -20.54
C ILE A 12 -13.45 -17.97 -19.23
N VAL A 13 -12.87 -17.56 -18.12
CA VAL A 13 -13.08 -18.21 -16.82
C VAL A 13 -14.40 -17.77 -16.17
N TYR A 14 -14.78 -16.49 -16.33
CA TYR A 14 -15.91 -15.90 -15.60
C TYR A 14 -17.13 -15.62 -16.45
N ASP A 15 -16.97 -15.36 -17.74
CA ASP A 15 -18.11 -15.19 -18.63
C ASP A 15 -18.69 -16.55 -19.04
N ASN A 16 -20.01 -16.58 -19.26
CA ASN A 16 -20.68 -17.76 -19.83
C ASN A 16 -20.33 -17.91 -21.31
N ILE A 17 -19.07 -18.29 -21.58
CA ILE A 17 -18.63 -18.56 -22.94
C ILE A 17 -19.26 -19.89 -23.44
N ASP A 18 -19.72 -19.87 -24.68
CA ASP A 18 -20.34 -21.04 -25.31
C ASP A 18 -19.30 -22.15 -25.50
N ASP A 19 -19.77 -23.40 -25.30
CA ASP A 19 -19.00 -24.60 -25.64
C ASP A 19 -18.70 -24.60 -27.14
N TYR A 20 -17.48 -24.98 -27.53
CA TYR A 20 -16.97 -24.95 -28.92
C TYR A 20 -16.81 -23.53 -29.53
N GLN A 21 -16.79 -22.45 -28.73
CA GLN A 21 -16.49 -21.14 -29.25
C GLN A 21 -15.02 -21.05 -29.73
N ASP A 22 -14.81 -20.55 -30.96
CA ASP A 22 -13.47 -20.26 -31.52
C ASP A 22 -12.90 -18.99 -30.83
N VAL A 23 -11.71 -19.11 -30.24
CA VAL A 23 -11.05 -18.01 -29.53
C VAL A 23 -9.56 -17.91 -29.91
N LEU A 24 -9.03 -16.71 -29.80
CA LEU A 24 -7.61 -16.42 -29.90
C LEU A 24 -7.08 -15.95 -28.54
N VAL A 25 -6.22 -16.74 -27.92
CA VAL A 25 -5.61 -16.41 -26.64
C VAL A 25 -4.11 -16.16 -26.81
N LEU A 26 -3.60 -15.13 -26.14
CA LEU A 26 -2.18 -14.80 -26.08
C LEU A 26 -1.74 -14.77 -24.61
N GLY A 27 -0.59 -15.38 -24.32
CA GLY A 27 -0.11 -15.38 -22.93
C GLY A 27 1.28 -15.99 -22.80
N TRP A 28 1.69 -16.15 -21.55
CA TRP A 28 2.97 -16.75 -21.17
C TRP A 28 2.77 -18.17 -20.64
N VAL A 29 3.62 -19.08 -21.13
CA VAL A 29 3.64 -20.47 -20.71
C VAL A 29 4.12 -20.60 -19.28
N ARG A 30 3.28 -21.16 -18.43
CA ARG A 30 3.61 -21.48 -17.02
C ARG A 30 4.24 -22.85 -16.92
N THR A 31 3.61 -23.84 -17.55
CA THR A 31 4.14 -25.20 -17.64
C THR A 31 3.78 -25.82 -18.98
N LYS A 32 4.61 -26.77 -19.41
CA LYS A 32 4.36 -27.61 -20.59
C LYS A 32 4.66 -29.07 -20.25
N ARG A 33 3.74 -29.96 -20.63
CA ARG A 33 3.94 -31.41 -20.54
C ARG A 33 3.59 -32.04 -21.90
N VAL A 34 4.52 -32.73 -22.50
CA VAL A 34 4.36 -33.40 -23.81
C VAL A 34 4.43 -34.90 -23.59
N THR A 35 3.45 -35.62 -24.19
CA THR A 35 3.45 -37.08 -24.36
C THR A 35 3.37 -37.40 -25.83
N LYS A 36 3.43 -38.69 -26.23
CA LYS A 36 3.44 -39.09 -27.63
C LYS A 36 2.22 -38.61 -28.42
N ASN A 37 1.03 -38.58 -27.80
CA ASN A 37 -0.23 -38.30 -28.50
C ASN A 37 -0.88 -36.98 -28.12
N ILE A 38 -0.48 -36.38 -26.99
CA ILE A 38 -1.11 -35.19 -26.43
C ILE A 38 -0.11 -34.37 -25.67
N ALA A 39 -0.23 -33.04 -25.78
CA ALA A 39 0.48 -32.10 -24.89
C ALA A 39 -0.49 -31.20 -24.11
N PHE A 40 -0.07 -30.78 -22.95
CA PHE A 40 -0.78 -29.84 -22.09
C PHE A 40 0.13 -28.63 -21.85
N ILE A 41 -0.41 -27.43 -22.06
CA ILE A 41 0.26 -26.17 -21.79
C ILE A 41 -0.62 -25.35 -20.85
N GLU A 42 -0.10 -24.95 -19.71
CA GLU A 42 -0.74 -23.95 -18.85
C GLU A 42 -0.33 -22.57 -19.33
N LEU A 43 -1.30 -21.78 -19.76
CA LEU A 43 -1.12 -20.43 -20.29
C LEU A 43 -1.75 -19.40 -19.34
N ASN A 44 -1.04 -18.31 -19.08
CA ASN A 44 -1.57 -17.18 -18.31
C ASN A 44 -1.28 -15.86 -19.05
N ASP A 45 -2.28 -15.02 -19.19
CA ASP A 45 -2.18 -13.73 -19.87
C ASP A 45 -2.09 -12.53 -18.90
N GLY A 46 -2.11 -12.79 -17.58
CA GLY A 46 -2.04 -11.79 -16.52
C GLY A 46 -3.39 -11.21 -16.09
N SER A 47 -4.49 -11.51 -16.81
CA SER A 47 -5.82 -10.95 -16.50
C SER A 47 -6.45 -11.56 -15.24
N THR A 48 -6.16 -12.83 -14.94
CA THR A 48 -6.74 -13.56 -13.80
C THR A 48 -5.69 -14.31 -12.98
N VAL A 49 -6.07 -14.82 -11.82
CA VAL A 49 -5.26 -15.72 -10.98
C VAL A 49 -5.10 -17.11 -11.62
N HIS A 50 -6.05 -17.51 -12.47
CA HIS A 50 -6.11 -18.81 -13.10
C HIS A 50 -5.24 -18.93 -14.36
N ASN A 51 -4.83 -20.14 -14.68
CA ASN A 51 -4.20 -20.47 -15.95
C ASN A 51 -5.23 -21.17 -16.85
N LEU A 52 -5.20 -20.90 -18.15
CA LEU A 52 -5.98 -21.67 -19.11
C LEU A 52 -5.19 -22.91 -19.52
N GLN A 53 -5.79 -24.10 -19.42
CA GLN A 53 -5.19 -25.33 -19.93
C GLN A 53 -5.43 -25.44 -21.45
N ILE A 54 -4.32 -25.40 -22.18
CA ILE A 54 -4.31 -25.66 -23.63
C ILE A 54 -4.02 -27.12 -23.85
N VAL A 55 -4.91 -27.82 -24.58
CA VAL A 55 -4.79 -29.24 -24.96
C VAL A 55 -4.39 -29.30 -26.41
N VAL A 56 -3.26 -29.94 -26.69
CA VAL A 56 -2.70 -30.06 -28.04
C VAL A 56 -2.73 -31.54 -28.46
N LEU A 57 -3.61 -31.88 -29.41
CA LEU A 57 -3.69 -33.21 -30.01
C LEU A 57 -2.64 -33.35 -31.11
N ASN A 58 -1.98 -34.53 -31.20
CA ASN A 58 -0.91 -34.80 -32.15
C ASN A 58 0.23 -33.73 -32.06
N PRO A 59 0.97 -33.69 -30.96
CA PRO A 59 1.97 -32.64 -30.64
C PRO A 59 3.01 -32.43 -31.77
N ASP A 60 3.37 -33.46 -32.52
CA ASP A 60 4.34 -33.42 -33.60
C ASP A 60 3.97 -32.46 -34.74
N LYS A 61 2.70 -32.00 -34.79
CA LYS A 61 2.22 -31.05 -35.81
C LYS A 61 2.45 -29.59 -35.40
N PHE A 62 2.90 -29.34 -34.18
CA PHE A 62 3.06 -27.99 -33.61
C PHE A 62 4.51 -27.71 -33.20
N PRO A 63 4.96 -26.44 -33.17
CA PRO A 63 6.34 -26.09 -32.89
C PRO A 63 6.67 -26.14 -31.38
N LEU A 64 6.32 -27.26 -30.71
CA LEU A 64 6.39 -27.35 -29.25
C LEU A 64 7.82 -27.39 -28.71
N ASP A 65 8.81 -27.81 -29.52
CA ASP A 65 10.22 -27.87 -29.09
C ASP A 65 10.77 -26.48 -28.73
N ASN A 66 10.25 -25.42 -29.37
CA ASN A 66 10.67 -24.03 -29.14
C ASN A 66 9.85 -23.34 -28.01
N ILE A 67 8.95 -24.06 -27.37
CA ILE A 67 8.10 -23.51 -26.30
C ILE A 67 8.61 -23.97 -24.94
N ASN A 68 9.38 -23.16 -24.27
CA ASN A 68 9.81 -23.36 -22.89
C ASN A 68 8.91 -22.62 -21.89
N ASN A 69 9.05 -22.92 -20.61
CA ASN A 69 8.41 -22.13 -19.56
C ASN A 69 8.87 -20.65 -19.68
N GLY A 70 7.94 -19.73 -19.58
CA GLY A 70 8.20 -18.31 -19.76
C GLY A 70 8.10 -17.80 -21.19
N ALA A 71 8.06 -18.69 -22.21
CA ALA A 71 7.80 -18.28 -23.59
C ALA A 71 6.41 -17.64 -23.73
N SER A 72 6.27 -16.67 -24.63
CA SER A 72 4.97 -16.14 -25.02
C SER A 72 4.49 -16.77 -26.30
N ILE A 73 3.23 -17.19 -26.30
CA ILE A 73 2.57 -17.87 -27.43
C ILE A 73 1.24 -17.24 -27.75
N LYS A 74 0.81 -17.42 -29.00
CA LYS A 74 -0.59 -17.24 -29.42
C LYS A 74 -1.17 -18.61 -29.74
N VAL A 75 -2.41 -18.83 -29.33
CA VAL A 75 -3.13 -20.06 -29.58
C VAL A 75 -4.52 -19.71 -30.14
N ARG A 76 -4.87 -20.29 -31.28
CA ARG A 76 -6.23 -20.27 -31.80
C ARG A 76 -6.81 -21.68 -31.66
N GLY A 77 -8.09 -21.78 -31.32
CA GLY A 77 -8.79 -23.02 -31.17
C GLY A 77 -10.12 -22.81 -30.46
N TYR A 78 -10.76 -23.86 -30.05
CA TYR A 78 -12.06 -23.81 -29.42
C TYR A 78 -12.02 -24.22 -27.95
N LEU A 79 -12.95 -23.66 -27.19
CA LEU A 79 -13.16 -24.00 -25.79
C LEU A 79 -14.00 -25.26 -25.63
N GLU A 80 -13.70 -26.03 -24.59
CA GLU A 80 -14.46 -27.24 -24.25
C GLU A 80 -14.70 -27.24 -22.72
N LYS A 81 -15.97 -27.41 -22.34
CA LYS A 81 -16.35 -27.55 -20.92
C LYS A 81 -16.00 -28.96 -20.44
N VAL A 82 -15.35 -29.05 -19.29
CA VAL A 82 -14.92 -30.32 -18.70
C VAL A 82 -15.57 -30.48 -17.34
N GLU A 83 -16.39 -31.52 -17.18
CA GLU A 83 -17.02 -31.81 -15.89
C GLU A 83 -16.04 -32.48 -14.90
N GLY A 84 -16.20 -32.20 -13.62
CA GLY A 84 -15.50 -32.90 -12.52
C GLY A 84 -14.06 -32.47 -12.26
N ARG A 85 -13.62 -31.33 -12.79
CA ARG A 85 -12.32 -30.71 -12.50
C ARG A 85 -12.49 -29.34 -11.85
N GLU A 86 -11.49 -28.91 -11.09
CA GLU A 86 -11.42 -27.58 -10.47
C GLU A 86 -11.47 -26.48 -11.54
N GLN A 87 -10.88 -26.72 -12.72
CA GLN A 87 -10.99 -25.88 -13.89
C GLN A 87 -11.98 -26.50 -14.89
N SER A 88 -13.12 -25.85 -15.05
CA SER A 88 -14.26 -26.34 -15.83
C SER A 88 -14.13 -26.15 -17.36
N ILE A 89 -13.08 -25.45 -17.84
CA ILE A 89 -12.87 -25.10 -19.25
C ILE A 89 -11.44 -25.41 -19.67
N GLU A 90 -11.28 -26.08 -20.81
CA GLU A 90 -10.02 -26.31 -21.51
C GLU A 90 -10.11 -25.72 -22.93
N MET A 91 -8.97 -25.34 -23.51
CA MET A 91 -8.89 -24.92 -24.92
C MET A 91 -8.22 -26.00 -25.75
N LYS A 92 -8.87 -26.48 -26.80
CA LYS A 92 -8.28 -27.39 -27.81
C LYS A 92 -7.60 -26.54 -28.88
N ALA A 93 -6.29 -26.68 -28.98
CA ALA A 93 -5.49 -25.91 -29.92
C ALA A 93 -5.64 -26.42 -31.35
N GLU A 94 -5.90 -25.51 -32.28
CA GLU A 94 -5.86 -25.73 -33.73
C GLU A 94 -4.62 -25.11 -34.37
N GLU A 95 -4.19 -23.94 -33.84
CA GLU A 95 -2.97 -23.24 -34.26
C GLU A 95 -2.20 -22.76 -33.04
N ILE A 96 -0.88 -22.93 -33.07
CA ILE A 96 0.04 -22.38 -32.05
C ILE A 96 1.17 -21.65 -32.78
N GLY A 97 1.40 -20.40 -32.39
CA GLY A 97 2.53 -19.60 -32.85
C GLY A 97 3.35 -19.07 -31.67
N VAL A 98 4.66 -19.21 -31.75
CA VAL A 98 5.59 -18.59 -30.79
C VAL A 98 5.67 -17.11 -31.09
N VAL A 99 5.42 -16.26 -30.06
CA VAL A 99 5.54 -14.81 -30.14
C VAL A 99 6.92 -14.38 -29.63
N GLY A 100 7.38 -14.98 -28.53
CA GLY A 100 8.70 -14.78 -27.97
C GLY A 100 9.20 -16.05 -27.28
N GLU A 101 10.40 -16.46 -27.63
CA GLU A 101 11.04 -17.63 -27.04
C GLU A 101 11.52 -17.34 -25.61
N ALA A 102 11.68 -18.39 -24.81
CA ALA A 102 12.35 -18.34 -23.54
C ALA A 102 13.49 -19.39 -23.52
N PRO A 103 14.63 -19.11 -22.86
CA PRO A 103 15.71 -20.06 -22.74
C PRO A 103 15.27 -21.28 -21.91
N SER A 104 15.90 -22.43 -22.14
CA SER A 104 15.60 -23.68 -21.42
C SER A 104 15.91 -23.61 -19.93
N ASP A 105 16.81 -22.73 -19.54
CA ASP A 105 17.22 -22.42 -18.16
C ASP A 105 16.52 -21.20 -17.58
N TYR A 106 15.35 -20.85 -18.12
CA TYR A 106 14.54 -19.74 -17.59
C TYR A 106 14.41 -19.82 -16.07
N VAL A 107 14.71 -18.70 -15.40
CA VAL A 107 14.91 -18.63 -13.95
C VAL A 107 13.70 -19.07 -13.12
N LEU A 108 12.48 -18.81 -13.62
CA LEU A 108 11.23 -19.20 -12.95
C LEU A 108 10.75 -20.58 -13.45
N GLN A 109 11.39 -21.61 -12.98
CA GLN A 109 11.00 -23.01 -13.26
C GLN A 109 9.84 -23.45 -12.35
N LYS A 110 9.20 -24.59 -12.69
CA LYS A 110 8.14 -25.22 -11.88
C LYS A 110 8.69 -25.77 -10.55
N LYS A 111 9.05 -24.87 -9.65
CA LYS A 111 9.49 -25.16 -8.27
C LYS A 111 9.09 -24.00 -7.36
N ARG A 112 9.03 -24.26 -6.06
CA ARG A 112 8.82 -23.18 -5.10
C ARG A 112 10.08 -22.29 -5.06
N HIS A 113 9.86 -20.97 -5.19
CA HIS A 113 10.89 -19.94 -5.01
C HIS A 113 10.66 -19.23 -3.68
N THR A 114 11.74 -18.88 -2.97
CA THR A 114 11.63 -18.08 -1.75
C THR A 114 11.39 -16.61 -2.11
N PHE A 115 10.79 -15.86 -1.20
CA PHE A 115 10.57 -14.43 -1.41
C PHE A 115 11.90 -13.67 -1.49
N GLU A 116 12.94 -14.09 -0.75
CA GLU A 116 14.29 -13.51 -0.82
C GLU A 116 14.85 -13.59 -2.23
N PHE A 117 14.83 -14.79 -2.83
CA PHE A 117 15.26 -14.98 -4.22
C PHE A 117 14.42 -14.14 -5.19
N LEU A 118 13.10 -14.08 -5.01
CA LEU A 118 12.23 -13.30 -5.88
C LEU A 118 12.48 -11.78 -5.78
N ARG A 119 13.00 -11.29 -4.66
CA ARG A 119 13.42 -9.88 -4.53
C ARG A 119 14.67 -9.56 -5.36
N GLU A 120 15.59 -10.53 -5.52
CA GLU A 120 16.78 -10.36 -6.37
C GLU A 120 16.43 -10.24 -7.86
N ILE A 121 15.29 -10.84 -8.28
CA ILE A 121 14.79 -10.80 -9.65
C ILE A 121 13.45 -10.05 -9.74
N ALA A 122 13.34 -8.89 -9.09
CA ALA A 122 12.09 -8.15 -8.96
C ALA A 122 11.39 -7.89 -10.30
N HIS A 123 12.15 -7.69 -11.39
CA HIS A 123 11.64 -7.49 -12.76
C HIS A 123 10.95 -8.73 -13.37
N LEU A 124 11.23 -9.94 -12.88
CA LEU A 124 10.60 -11.19 -13.34
C LEU A 124 9.56 -11.73 -12.37
N ARG A 125 9.65 -11.40 -11.09
CA ARG A 125 8.79 -11.99 -10.05
C ARG A 125 7.28 -11.78 -10.25
N PRO A 126 6.76 -10.75 -10.96
CA PRO A 126 5.32 -10.66 -11.26
C PRO A 126 4.79 -11.80 -12.13
N ARG A 127 5.69 -12.54 -12.81
CA ARG A 127 5.33 -13.75 -13.54
C ARG A 127 5.09 -14.98 -12.65
N THR A 128 5.34 -14.89 -11.34
CA THR A 128 4.92 -15.94 -10.38
C THR A 128 3.46 -15.79 -10.03
N SER A 129 2.81 -16.88 -9.60
CA SER A 129 1.39 -16.81 -9.20
C SER A 129 1.19 -15.83 -8.04
N THR A 130 1.97 -15.97 -6.96
CA THR A 130 1.83 -15.13 -5.76
C THR A 130 2.01 -13.64 -6.06
N LEU A 131 3.13 -13.26 -6.71
CA LEU A 131 3.39 -11.84 -6.97
C LEU A 131 2.51 -11.27 -8.09
N GLY A 132 2.01 -12.13 -9.00
CA GLY A 132 0.97 -11.77 -9.96
C GLY A 132 -0.35 -11.42 -9.26
N VAL A 133 -0.77 -12.24 -8.29
CA VAL A 133 -1.95 -11.99 -7.45
C VAL A 133 -1.78 -10.70 -6.65
N VAL A 134 -0.66 -10.52 -5.96
CA VAL A 134 -0.37 -9.29 -5.19
C VAL A 134 -0.48 -8.03 -6.04
N ASN A 135 0.05 -8.05 -7.27
CA ASN A 135 -0.01 -6.86 -8.13
C ASN A 135 -1.42 -6.56 -8.65
N ARG A 136 -2.23 -7.58 -8.98
CA ARG A 136 -3.65 -7.38 -9.32
C ARG A 136 -4.43 -6.86 -8.11
N PHE A 137 -4.23 -7.46 -6.94
CA PHE A 137 -4.84 -7.02 -5.69
C PHE A 137 -4.50 -5.56 -5.38
N ARG A 138 -3.22 -5.17 -5.48
CA ARG A 138 -2.79 -3.78 -5.33
C ARG A 138 -3.54 -2.83 -6.27
N SER A 139 -3.74 -3.23 -7.53
CA SER A 139 -4.49 -2.44 -8.50
C SER A 139 -5.96 -2.26 -8.11
N LYS A 140 -6.64 -3.33 -7.71
CA LYS A 140 -8.04 -3.29 -7.24
C LYS A 140 -8.18 -2.41 -5.99
N MET A 141 -7.28 -2.57 -5.01
CA MET A 141 -7.30 -1.77 -3.79
C MET A 141 -6.99 -0.28 -4.03
N SER A 142 -6.15 0.06 -5.03
CA SER A 142 -5.95 1.46 -5.41
C SER A 142 -7.25 2.09 -5.93
N TYR A 143 -8.03 1.34 -6.71
CA TYR A 143 -9.34 1.79 -7.16
C TYR A 143 -10.32 1.94 -5.98
N ALA A 144 -10.31 1.00 -5.03
CA ALA A 144 -11.14 1.07 -3.82
C ALA A 144 -10.92 2.38 -3.03
N VAL A 145 -9.65 2.79 -2.86
CA VAL A 145 -9.30 4.06 -2.20
C VAL A 145 -9.95 5.24 -2.93
N HIS A 146 -9.74 5.35 -4.25
CA HIS A 146 -10.34 6.43 -5.02
C HIS A 146 -11.87 6.39 -5.00
N LYS A 147 -12.46 5.21 -5.10
CA LYS A 147 -13.92 5.02 -5.07
C LYS A 147 -14.50 5.50 -3.73
N PHE A 148 -13.91 5.10 -2.60
CA PHE A 148 -14.37 5.51 -1.27
C PHE A 148 -14.47 7.02 -1.10
N PHE A 149 -13.39 7.72 -1.44
CA PHE A 149 -13.31 9.16 -1.24
C PHE A 149 -14.15 9.93 -2.26
N GLN A 150 -14.12 9.57 -3.54
CA GLN A 150 -14.85 10.30 -4.57
C GLN A 150 -16.37 10.12 -4.48
N GLU A 151 -16.86 8.96 -4.07
CA GLU A 151 -18.29 8.74 -3.80
C GLU A 151 -18.81 9.55 -2.58
N ARG A 152 -17.86 10.03 -1.73
CA ARG A 152 -18.14 10.94 -0.60
C ARG A 152 -17.84 12.41 -0.92
N ASN A 153 -17.64 12.75 -2.19
CA ASN A 153 -17.33 14.08 -2.71
C ASN A 153 -16.00 14.67 -2.24
N PHE A 154 -15.05 13.85 -1.82
CA PHE A 154 -13.69 14.29 -1.59
C PHE A 154 -12.98 14.60 -2.91
N HIS A 155 -12.19 15.66 -2.94
CA HIS A 155 -11.36 16.02 -4.09
C HIS A 155 -9.99 15.36 -4.01
N TYR A 156 -9.63 14.57 -5.02
CA TYR A 156 -8.26 14.07 -5.16
C TYR A 156 -7.34 15.21 -5.57
N ILE A 157 -6.30 15.47 -4.78
CA ILE A 157 -5.39 16.58 -5.01
C ILE A 157 -3.97 16.10 -5.30
N HIS A 158 -3.23 16.94 -6.04
CA HIS A 158 -1.80 16.76 -6.27
C HIS A 158 -1.00 17.51 -5.19
N ALA A 159 -0.42 16.79 -4.23
CA ALA A 159 0.62 17.33 -3.38
C ALA A 159 1.99 17.21 -4.06
N PRO A 160 2.89 18.21 -3.96
CA PRO A 160 4.18 18.15 -4.61
C PRO A 160 5.08 17.08 -3.98
N ILE A 161 5.76 16.31 -4.84
CA ILE A 161 6.75 15.31 -4.40
C ILE A 161 8.06 15.99 -3.98
N ILE A 162 8.45 17.07 -4.68
CA ILE A 162 9.62 17.88 -4.32
C ILE A 162 9.16 19.05 -3.48
N THR A 163 9.70 19.17 -2.27
CA THR A 163 9.26 20.16 -1.28
C THR A 163 10.43 20.70 -0.46
N THR A 164 10.23 21.86 0.14
CA THR A 164 11.14 22.43 1.16
C THR A 164 10.67 22.18 2.58
N GLY A 165 9.40 21.76 2.75
CA GLY A 165 8.78 21.53 4.04
C GLY A 165 8.95 20.08 4.50
N ASP A 166 9.37 19.90 5.74
CA ASP A 166 9.36 18.64 6.46
C ASP A 166 8.11 18.61 7.37
N ALA A 167 7.14 17.80 7.02
CA ALA A 167 5.89 17.69 7.77
C ALA A 167 6.08 16.98 9.11
N GLU A 168 7.08 16.13 9.25
CA GLU A 168 7.32 15.35 10.46
C GLU A 168 8.39 15.95 11.36
N GLY A 169 9.19 16.92 10.84
CA GLY A 169 10.24 17.59 11.59
C GLY A 169 11.45 16.69 11.91
N ALA A 170 11.49 15.47 11.39
CA ALA A 170 12.49 14.47 11.74
C ALA A 170 13.78 14.53 10.91
N GLY A 171 13.84 15.38 9.87
CA GLY A 171 15.05 15.59 9.05
C GLY A 171 15.43 14.41 8.15
N GLU A 172 14.58 13.42 7.97
CA GLU A 172 14.86 12.19 7.21
C GLU A 172 14.43 12.28 5.75
N MET A 173 14.51 13.46 5.15
CA MET A 173 14.21 13.66 3.74
C MET A 173 15.40 13.29 2.85
N PHE A 174 15.11 12.55 1.75
CA PHE A 174 16.05 12.47 0.65
C PHE A 174 16.23 13.84 0.01
N ARG A 175 17.47 14.28 -0.17
CA ARG A 175 17.76 15.56 -0.80
C ARG A 175 17.62 15.48 -2.32
N VAL A 176 16.96 16.49 -2.91
CA VAL A 176 16.86 16.70 -4.35
C VAL A 176 17.75 17.86 -4.75
N THR A 177 18.77 17.62 -5.55
CA THR A 177 19.77 18.64 -5.93
C THR A 177 20.35 18.36 -7.32
N THR A 178 20.69 19.41 -8.04
CA THR A 178 21.48 19.35 -9.29
C THR A 178 22.93 19.76 -9.07
N ILE A 179 23.31 20.09 -7.83
CA ILE A 179 24.70 20.41 -7.46
C ILE A 179 25.56 19.16 -7.57
N ASP A 180 26.71 19.30 -8.22
CA ASP A 180 27.70 18.21 -8.26
C ASP A 180 28.25 17.96 -6.83
N PRO A 181 28.05 16.77 -6.25
CA PRO A 181 28.56 16.46 -4.93
C PRO A 181 30.10 16.45 -4.85
N ALA A 182 30.80 16.30 -5.97
CA ALA A 182 32.26 16.34 -6.01
C ALA A 182 32.82 17.78 -5.90
N ASP A 183 32.07 18.80 -6.37
CA ASP A 183 32.48 20.22 -6.33
C ASP A 183 31.28 21.13 -5.99
N PRO A 184 30.73 21.04 -4.78
CA PRO A 184 29.56 21.82 -4.43
C PRO A 184 29.93 23.31 -4.22
N PRO A 185 29.12 24.26 -4.74
CA PRO A 185 29.29 25.68 -4.43
C PRO A 185 29.15 25.91 -2.92
N ARG A 186 30.03 26.76 -2.36
CA ARG A 186 30.04 27.00 -0.91
C ARG A 186 29.89 28.49 -0.57
N ARG A 187 29.16 28.76 0.49
CA ARG A 187 29.09 30.08 1.14
C ARG A 187 30.32 30.30 2.05
N ASN A 188 30.51 31.53 2.47
CA ASN A 188 31.45 31.86 3.54
C ASN A 188 31.13 31.00 4.78
N GLY A 189 32.12 30.25 5.30
CA GLY A 189 31.91 29.28 6.38
C GLY A 189 31.77 27.81 5.92
N GLY A 190 31.94 27.52 4.60
CA GLY A 190 32.07 26.15 4.10
C GLY A 190 30.75 25.38 3.87
N LYS A 191 29.61 25.95 4.26
CA LYS A 191 28.29 25.35 3.99
C LYS A 191 27.96 25.36 2.47
N ILE A 192 27.23 24.36 1.98
CA ILE A 192 26.76 24.33 0.60
C ILE A 192 25.85 25.54 0.33
N ASP A 193 26.05 26.18 -0.80
CA ASP A 193 25.24 27.31 -1.26
C ASP A 193 24.09 26.85 -2.16
N PHE A 194 22.97 26.46 -1.56
CA PHE A 194 21.76 26.03 -2.29
C PHE A 194 21.07 27.17 -3.08
N SER A 195 21.44 28.45 -2.89
CA SER A 195 20.93 29.52 -3.75
C SER A 195 21.40 29.39 -5.21
N ARG A 196 22.41 28.57 -5.45
CA ARG A 196 22.95 28.20 -6.78
C ARG A 196 22.42 26.86 -7.31
N ASP A 197 21.57 26.17 -6.55
CA ASP A 197 20.91 24.96 -6.99
C ASP A 197 19.70 25.27 -7.89
N PHE A 198 19.13 24.25 -8.53
CA PHE A 198 18.02 24.38 -9.48
C PHE A 198 16.82 25.16 -8.94
N PHE A 199 16.41 24.90 -7.71
CA PHE A 199 15.28 25.58 -7.05
C PHE A 199 15.68 26.82 -6.27
N GLY A 200 16.96 27.20 -6.25
CA GLY A 200 17.46 28.34 -5.48
C GLY A 200 17.43 28.17 -3.96
N GLN A 201 17.09 26.99 -3.47
CA GLN A 201 16.98 26.63 -2.07
C GLN A 201 17.15 25.13 -1.87
N GLU A 202 17.37 24.69 -0.64
CA GLU A 202 17.44 23.27 -0.30
C GLU A 202 16.07 22.62 -0.43
N THR A 203 15.99 21.51 -1.17
CA THR A 203 14.76 20.75 -1.42
C THR A 203 14.99 19.26 -1.19
N GLY A 204 13.90 18.55 -0.88
CA GLY A 204 13.90 17.11 -0.68
C GLY A 204 12.69 16.43 -1.30
N LEU A 205 12.65 15.11 -1.20
CA LEU A 205 11.46 14.32 -1.50
C LEU A 205 10.52 14.37 -0.28
N THR A 206 9.23 14.51 -0.54
CA THR A 206 8.22 14.65 0.51
C THR A 206 8.13 13.42 1.42
N VAL A 207 7.92 13.64 2.70
CA VAL A 207 7.60 12.60 3.71
C VAL A 207 6.09 12.45 3.93
N SER A 208 5.28 13.44 3.46
CA SER A 208 3.82 13.48 3.58
C SER A 208 3.26 14.60 2.68
N GLY A 209 2.07 14.40 2.13
CA GLY A 209 1.31 15.43 1.42
C GLY A 209 0.45 16.32 2.32
N GLN A 210 0.45 16.09 3.64
CA GLN A 210 -0.46 16.69 4.60
C GLN A 210 -0.46 18.23 4.57
N LEU A 211 0.70 18.88 4.66
CA LEU A 211 0.75 20.32 4.81
C LEU A 211 0.07 21.06 3.63
N GLN A 212 0.28 20.56 2.42
CA GLN A 212 -0.38 21.12 1.24
C GLN A 212 -1.86 20.72 1.17
N ALA A 213 -2.20 19.52 1.65
CA ALA A 213 -3.59 19.08 1.72
C ALA A 213 -4.42 19.93 2.67
N GLU A 214 -3.88 20.31 3.83
CA GLU A 214 -4.56 21.25 4.76
C GLU A 214 -4.93 22.58 4.10
N LEU A 215 -4.02 23.15 3.28
CA LEU A 215 -4.33 24.40 2.56
C LEU A 215 -5.48 24.22 1.60
N LEU A 216 -5.51 23.10 0.88
CA LEU A 216 -6.57 22.82 -0.08
C LEU A 216 -7.87 22.43 0.61
N ALA A 217 -7.84 21.77 1.75
CA ALA A 217 -9.02 21.49 2.57
C ALA A 217 -9.69 22.79 3.04
N CYS A 218 -8.91 23.77 3.50
CA CYS A 218 -9.42 25.09 3.89
C CYS A 218 -9.98 25.94 2.72
N ALA A 219 -9.94 25.43 1.48
CA ALA A 219 -10.50 26.06 0.30
C ALA A 219 -11.57 25.21 -0.39
N LEU A 220 -11.41 23.88 -0.40
CA LEU A 220 -12.24 22.92 -1.13
C LEU A 220 -13.13 22.06 -0.22
N GLY A 221 -12.95 22.12 1.11
CA GLY A 221 -13.67 21.30 2.08
C GLY A 221 -12.98 19.97 2.35
N ASP A 222 -13.39 18.92 1.65
CA ASP A 222 -12.85 17.57 1.85
C ASP A 222 -11.92 17.19 0.71
N VAL A 223 -10.67 16.90 1.03
CA VAL A 223 -9.64 16.54 0.06
C VAL A 223 -8.89 15.28 0.48
N TYR A 224 -8.21 14.62 -0.45
CA TYR A 224 -7.29 13.56 -0.12
C TYR A 224 -6.11 13.51 -1.10
N THR A 225 -4.94 13.11 -0.59
CA THR A 225 -3.81 12.67 -1.40
C THR A 225 -3.78 11.15 -1.45
N PHE A 226 -3.30 10.60 -2.54
CA PHE A 226 -2.91 9.21 -2.66
C PHE A 226 -1.69 9.16 -3.57
N GLY A 227 -0.51 9.12 -2.97
CA GLY A 227 0.72 9.30 -3.72
C GLY A 227 1.97 8.82 -2.99
N PRO A 228 3.12 8.85 -3.68
CA PRO A 228 4.37 8.40 -3.14
C PRO A 228 4.90 9.33 -2.05
N THR A 229 5.43 8.74 -1.00
CA THR A 229 6.16 9.39 0.08
C THR A 229 7.50 8.70 0.30
N PHE A 230 8.46 9.42 0.86
CA PHE A 230 9.85 8.99 0.93
C PHE A 230 10.42 9.27 2.32
N ARG A 231 11.06 8.25 2.92
CA ARG A 231 11.75 8.40 4.21
C ARG A 231 13.14 7.80 4.12
N ALA A 232 14.15 8.58 4.46
CA ALA A 232 15.56 8.18 4.41
C ALA A 232 16.00 7.43 5.69
N GLU A 233 15.06 6.84 6.39
CA GLU A 233 15.32 6.06 7.60
C GLU A 233 16.19 4.84 7.29
N ASN A 234 17.26 4.65 8.08
CA ASN A 234 18.09 3.46 7.98
C ASN A 234 17.47 2.28 8.74
N SER A 235 16.28 1.88 8.34
CA SER A 235 15.52 0.79 8.94
C SER A 235 15.42 -0.42 7.99
N ASN A 236 15.82 -1.61 8.49
CA ASN A 236 15.80 -2.86 7.74
C ASN A 236 14.73 -3.84 8.24
N THR A 237 13.62 -3.35 8.80
CA THR A 237 12.53 -4.21 9.26
C THR A 237 11.66 -4.72 8.10
N SER A 238 10.77 -5.66 8.38
CA SER A 238 9.79 -6.16 7.42
C SER A 238 8.67 -5.14 7.10
N ARG A 239 8.56 -4.06 7.85
CA ARG A 239 7.47 -3.07 7.77
C ARG A 239 7.92 -1.71 7.19
N HIS A 240 9.22 -1.54 6.87
CA HIS A 240 9.76 -0.28 6.38
C HIS A 240 10.29 -0.39 4.96
N ALA A 241 9.97 0.60 4.15
CA ALA A 241 10.54 0.87 2.84
C ALA A 241 10.82 2.38 2.74
N SER A 242 11.83 2.75 1.94
CA SER A 242 12.21 4.16 1.77
C SER A 242 11.30 4.91 0.79
N GLU A 243 10.53 4.21 0.00
CA GLU A 243 9.49 4.72 -0.90
C GLU A 243 8.23 3.86 -0.71
N PHE A 244 7.12 4.49 -0.43
CA PHE A 244 5.81 3.86 -0.24
C PHE A 244 4.70 4.87 -0.56
N TRP A 245 3.44 4.44 -0.59
CA TRP A 245 2.32 5.33 -0.89
C TRP A 245 1.50 5.62 0.35
N MET A 246 1.14 6.89 0.53
CA MET A 246 0.25 7.34 1.61
C MET A 246 -1.11 7.74 1.06
N ILE A 247 -2.13 7.44 1.84
CA ILE A 247 -3.51 7.90 1.67
C ILE A 247 -3.73 8.90 2.80
N GLU A 248 -3.93 10.18 2.46
CA GLU A 248 -3.96 11.27 3.44
C GLU A 248 -5.14 12.20 3.17
N PRO A 249 -6.34 11.91 3.70
CA PRO A 249 -7.47 12.83 3.66
C PRO A 249 -7.31 13.97 4.69
N GLU A 250 -7.80 15.17 4.32
CA GLU A 250 -7.94 16.33 5.17
C GLU A 250 -9.33 16.92 4.99
N MET A 251 -10.03 17.16 6.12
CA MET A 251 -11.42 17.60 6.14
C MET A 251 -11.56 18.91 6.91
N ALA A 252 -12.08 19.96 6.25
CA ALA A 252 -12.44 21.20 6.90
C ALA A 252 -13.76 21.05 7.68
N PHE A 253 -13.90 21.83 8.77
CA PHE A 253 -15.05 21.79 9.68
C PHE A 253 -15.26 20.44 10.39
N CYS A 254 -14.23 19.62 10.49
CA CYS A 254 -14.23 18.28 11.07
C CYS A 254 -13.42 18.25 12.35
N ASP A 255 -13.98 17.73 13.44
CA ASP A 255 -13.27 17.49 14.69
C ASP A 255 -12.70 16.06 14.78
N LEU A 256 -12.01 15.75 15.89
CA LEU A 256 -11.42 14.44 16.12
C LEU A 256 -12.47 13.30 16.12
N ASN A 257 -13.64 13.54 16.70
CA ASN A 257 -14.66 12.48 16.83
C ASN A 257 -15.26 12.15 15.45
N GLU A 258 -15.55 13.18 14.65
CA GLU A 258 -16.05 13.02 13.28
C GLU A 258 -15.03 12.30 12.40
N MET A 259 -13.75 12.65 12.54
CA MET A 259 -12.68 11.96 11.84
C MET A 259 -12.57 10.48 12.24
N ASN A 260 -12.73 10.15 13.52
CA ASN A 260 -12.69 8.76 13.99
C ASN A 260 -13.78 7.90 13.34
N VAL A 261 -14.99 8.46 13.12
CA VAL A 261 -16.05 7.78 12.38
C VAL A 261 -15.62 7.48 10.94
N LEU A 262 -15.00 8.46 10.27
CA LEU A 262 -14.52 8.25 8.89
C LEU A 262 -13.40 7.20 8.83
N ILE A 263 -12.50 7.18 9.81
CA ILE A 263 -11.43 6.15 9.89
C ILE A 263 -12.03 4.75 9.99
N GLU A 264 -13.00 4.54 10.88
CA GLU A 264 -13.69 3.26 11.03
C GLU A 264 -14.40 2.85 9.75
N ASP A 265 -15.17 3.74 9.15
CA ASP A 265 -15.86 3.52 7.87
C ASP A 265 -14.88 3.17 6.75
N PHE A 266 -13.74 3.86 6.67
CA PHE A 266 -12.75 3.64 5.63
C PHE A 266 -12.09 2.26 5.75
N ILE A 267 -11.69 1.86 6.95
CA ILE A 267 -11.09 0.53 7.19
C ILE A 267 -12.10 -0.57 6.85
N LYS A 268 -13.33 -0.48 7.37
CA LYS A 268 -14.39 -1.45 7.10
C LYS A 268 -14.70 -1.56 5.62
N TYR A 269 -14.77 -0.42 4.92
CA TYR A 269 -15.00 -0.38 3.47
C TYR A 269 -13.88 -1.07 2.69
N LEU A 270 -12.60 -0.81 3.02
CA LEU A 270 -11.48 -1.44 2.33
C LEU A 270 -11.49 -2.97 2.53
N PHE A 271 -11.83 -3.43 3.74
CA PHE A 271 -11.91 -4.86 4.03
C PHE A 271 -13.08 -5.51 3.30
N GLN A 272 -14.24 -4.87 3.30
CA GLN A 272 -15.40 -5.36 2.58
C GLN A 272 -15.14 -5.40 1.08
N PHE A 273 -14.58 -4.32 0.50
CA PHE A 273 -14.21 -4.27 -0.92
C PHE A 273 -13.24 -5.39 -1.29
N ALA A 274 -12.25 -5.68 -0.45
CA ALA A 274 -11.31 -6.77 -0.69
C ALA A 274 -12.03 -8.13 -0.74
N LEU A 275 -12.97 -8.38 0.17
CA LEU A 275 -13.72 -9.64 0.23
C LEU A 275 -14.74 -9.80 -0.91
N GLU A 276 -15.34 -8.71 -1.40
CA GLU A 276 -16.40 -8.73 -2.42
C GLU A 276 -15.85 -8.56 -3.84
N GLU A 277 -14.94 -7.60 -4.07
CA GLU A 277 -14.47 -7.22 -5.40
C GLU A 277 -13.10 -7.83 -5.77
N ALA A 278 -12.43 -8.44 -4.79
CA ALA A 278 -11.18 -9.16 -4.98
C ALA A 278 -11.23 -10.58 -4.39
N GLU A 279 -12.40 -11.23 -4.48
CA GLU A 279 -12.71 -12.52 -3.86
C GLU A 279 -11.66 -13.59 -4.20
N GLU A 280 -11.21 -13.66 -5.44
CA GLU A 280 -10.24 -14.66 -5.87
C GLU A 280 -8.84 -14.42 -5.35
N GLU A 281 -8.39 -13.16 -5.36
CA GLU A 281 -7.13 -12.80 -4.75
C GLU A 281 -7.17 -13.08 -3.25
N MET A 282 -8.27 -12.77 -2.58
CA MET A 282 -8.48 -13.05 -1.15
C MET A 282 -8.52 -14.55 -0.87
N LYS A 283 -9.20 -15.33 -1.71
CA LYS A 283 -9.18 -16.80 -1.62
C LYS A 283 -7.76 -17.34 -1.79
N PHE A 284 -7.02 -16.81 -2.77
CA PHE A 284 -5.61 -17.21 -2.96
C PHE A 284 -4.77 -16.91 -1.73
N PHE A 285 -4.91 -15.72 -1.12
CA PHE A 285 -4.18 -15.35 0.08
C PHE A 285 -4.55 -16.27 1.26
N ASN A 286 -5.84 -16.52 1.46
CA ASN A 286 -6.32 -17.41 2.50
C ASN A 286 -5.78 -18.85 2.33
N ASP A 287 -5.76 -19.39 1.12
CA ASP A 287 -5.33 -20.77 0.85
C ASP A 287 -3.80 -20.94 0.85
N LYS A 288 -3.02 -19.89 0.57
CA LYS A 288 -1.58 -20.00 0.30
C LYS A 288 -0.67 -19.19 1.20
N ILE A 289 -1.18 -18.17 1.87
CA ILE A 289 -0.39 -17.22 2.67
C ILE A 289 -0.79 -17.30 4.14
N ASP A 290 -2.09 -17.12 4.44
CA ASP A 290 -2.61 -17.04 5.81
C ASP A 290 -4.04 -17.59 5.85
N GLU A 291 -4.22 -18.80 6.37
CA GLU A 291 -5.48 -19.56 6.31
C GLU A 291 -6.63 -18.96 7.12
N ASP A 292 -6.36 -18.06 8.06
CA ASP A 292 -7.38 -17.40 8.88
C ASP A 292 -7.76 -16.00 8.38
N ARG A 293 -7.13 -15.51 7.29
CA ARG A 293 -7.21 -14.11 6.88
C ARG A 293 -8.63 -13.62 6.62
N ILE A 294 -9.43 -14.39 5.90
CA ILE A 294 -10.82 -14.02 5.57
C ILE A 294 -11.66 -13.87 6.85
N GLU A 295 -11.51 -14.79 7.80
CA GLU A 295 -12.30 -14.76 9.05
C GLU A 295 -11.86 -13.59 9.96
N VAL A 296 -10.57 -13.27 10.02
CA VAL A 296 -10.07 -12.08 10.74
C VAL A 296 -10.70 -10.81 10.16
N LEU A 297 -10.69 -10.63 8.83
CA LEU A 297 -11.28 -9.45 8.20
C LEU A 297 -12.78 -9.34 8.45
N LYS A 298 -13.53 -10.44 8.34
CA LYS A 298 -14.97 -10.48 8.64
C LYS A 298 -15.28 -10.09 10.09
N SER A 299 -14.47 -10.56 11.05
CA SER A 299 -14.66 -10.22 12.45
C SER A 299 -14.49 -8.73 12.71
N ILE A 300 -13.53 -8.08 12.05
CA ILE A 300 -13.29 -6.64 12.16
C ILE A 300 -14.43 -5.83 11.54
N ILE A 301 -14.90 -6.22 10.35
CA ILE A 301 -16.05 -5.56 9.69
C ILE A 301 -17.29 -5.56 10.59
N GLN A 302 -17.52 -6.66 11.34
CA GLN A 302 -18.68 -6.83 12.22
C GLN A 302 -18.52 -6.17 13.58
N SER A 303 -17.30 -5.79 13.99
CA SER A 303 -17.04 -5.19 15.29
C SER A 303 -17.21 -3.68 15.26
N ASP A 304 -17.68 -3.08 16.36
CA ASP A 304 -17.51 -1.65 16.62
C ASP A 304 -16.09 -1.43 17.16
N PHE A 305 -15.43 -0.37 16.74
CA PHE A 305 -14.10 -0.06 17.25
C PHE A 305 -14.19 0.46 18.69
N ALA A 306 -13.25 0.04 19.54
CA ALA A 306 -13.16 0.57 20.90
C ALA A 306 -12.52 1.95 20.88
N HIS A 307 -12.96 2.84 21.76
CA HIS A 307 -12.37 4.17 21.96
C HIS A 307 -11.79 4.27 23.36
N VAL A 308 -10.56 4.72 23.47
CA VAL A 308 -9.85 4.86 24.74
C VAL A 308 -8.87 6.02 24.63
N SER A 309 -8.75 6.82 25.69
CA SER A 309 -7.68 7.82 25.76
C SER A 309 -6.33 7.15 26.00
N TYR A 310 -5.24 7.80 25.59
CA TYR A 310 -3.88 7.34 25.88
C TYR A 310 -3.66 7.13 27.40
N THR A 311 -4.19 8.02 28.23
CA THR A 311 -4.08 7.91 29.70
C THR A 311 -4.74 6.64 30.20
N GLU A 312 -5.99 6.37 29.79
CA GLU A 312 -6.70 5.13 30.14
C GLU A 312 -5.99 3.89 29.57
N ALA A 313 -5.45 3.96 28.34
CA ALA A 313 -4.68 2.87 27.76
C ALA A 313 -3.43 2.53 28.60
N ILE A 314 -2.70 3.53 29.09
CA ILE A 314 -1.57 3.36 30.02
C ILE A 314 -2.03 2.70 31.34
N ASP A 315 -3.17 3.12 31.89
CA ASP A 315 -3.70 2.53 33.13
C ASP A 315 -4.09 1.05 32.90
N ILE A 316 -4.78 0.73 31.81
CA ILE A 316 -5.10 -0.65 31.39
C ILE A 316 -3.83 -1.50 31.30
N LEU A 317 -2.80 -1.00 30.64
CA LEU A 317 -1.54 -1.72 30.47
C LEU A 317 -0.84 -1.96 31.82
N LYS A 318 -0.81 -0.99 32.72
CA LYS A 318 -0.25 -1.15 34.06
C LYS A 318 -1.01 -2.13 34.92
N GLU A 319 -2.33 -2.16 34.80
CA GLU A 319 -3.20 -3.07 35.55
C GLU A 319 -3.27 -4.48 34.96
N SER A 320 -2.72 -4.70 33.77
CA SER A 320 -2.79 -5.98 33.06
C SER A 320 -2.10 -7.14 33.79
N GLY A 321 -1.08 -6.83 34.57
CA GLY A 321 -0.20 -7.83 35.20
C GLY A 321 0.78 -8.50 34.23
N GLU A 322 0.80 -8.10 32.94
CA GLU A 322 1.72 -8.59 31.93
C GLU A 322 3.15 -8.03 32.15
N ASN A 323 4.14 -8.79 31.74
CA ASN A 323 5.53 -8.39 31.81
C ASN A 323 6.02 -7.95 30.44
N PHE A 324 5.80 -6.68 30.10
CA PHE A 324 6.22 -6.10 28.84
C PHE A 324 7.75 -5.92 28.77
N GLU A 325 8.31 -6.01 27.56
CA GLU A 325 9.75 -5.76 27.33
C GLU A 325 10.06 -4.26 27.51
N PHE A 326 9.15 -3.38 27.07
CA PHE A 326 9.28 -1.94 27.20
C PHE A 326 8.46 -1.41 28.37
N PRO A 327 8.97 -0.39 29.09
CA PRO A 327 8.27 0.15 30.27
C PRO A 327 6.97 0.85 29.86
N VAL A 328 5.91 0.63 30.66
CA VAL A 328 4.60 1.30 30.51
C VAL A 328 4.63 2.57 31.37
N GLU A 329 4.97 3.70 30.78
CA GLU A 329 5.04 4.99 31.45
C GLU A 329 4.26 6.07 30.69
N TRP A 330 3.55 6.93 31.43
CA TRP A 330 2.85 8.05 30.80
C TRP A 330 3.84 9.03 30.18
N GLY A 331 3.66 9.34 28.89
CA GLY A 331 4.56 10.20 28.13
C GLY A 331 5.56 9.46 27.25
N ALA A 332 5.58 8.12 27.29
CA ALA A 332 6.34 7.27 26.39
C ALA A 332 5.47 6.79 25.21
N ASP A 333 6.07 6.54 24.05
CA ASP A 333 5.33 5.94 22.92
C ASP A 333 4.87 4.53 23.25
N LEU A 334 3.65 4.18 22.82
CA LEU A 334 3.17 2.81 22.84
C LEU A 334 4.03 1.97 21.88
N GLN A 335 4.52 0.83 22.36
CA GLN A 335 5.26 -0.11 21.54
C GLN A 335 4.31 -1.18 20.98
N SER A 336 4.72 -1.87 19.93
CA SER A 336 3.88 -2.88 19.27
C SER A 336 3.33 -3.95 20.23
N GLU A 337 4.02 -4.29 21.30
CA GLU A 337 3.51 -5.22 22.31
C GLU A 337 2.34 -4.64 23.12
N HIS A 338 2.41 -3.33 23.43
CA HIS A 338 1.34 -2.60 24.13
C HIS A 338 0.08 -2.50 23.25
N GLU A 339 0.26 -2.13 21.98
CA GLU A 339 -0.82 -2.02 20.98
C GLU A 339 -1.52 -3.37 20.75
N ARG A 340 -0.74 -4.46 20.63
CA ARG A 340 -1.27 -5.81 20.49
C ARG A 340 -2.00 -6.28 21.73
N TYR A 341 -1.50 -5.97 22.93
CA TYR A 341 -2.21 -6.27 24.16
C TYR A 341 -3.59 -5.61 24.18
N LEU A 342 -3.66 -4.32 23.85
CA LEU A 342 -4.94 -3.58 23.80
C LEU A 342 -5.90 -4.22 22.79
N THR A 343 -5.44 -4.53 21.56
CA THR A 343 -6.30 -5.03 20.51
C THR A 343 -6.64 -6.53 20.63
N GLU A 344 -5.70 -7.37 21.08
CA GLU A 344 -5.84 -8.83 21.05
C GLU A 344 -6.27 -9.43 22.41
N GLN A 345 -5.87 -8.82 23.53
CA GLN A 345 -6.11 -9.36 24.86
C GLN A 345 -7.21 -8.60 25.59
N HIS A 346 -7.13 -7.27 25.64
CA HIS A 346 -8.05 -6.46 26.43
C HIS A 346 -9.38 -6.23 25.69
N PHE A 347 -9.37 -5.52 24.56
CA PHE A 347 -10.59 -5.16 23.81
C PHE A 347 -11.03 -6.24 22.83
N LYS A 348 -10.13 -7.07 22.33
CA LYS A 348 -10.35 -8.15 21.33
C LYS A 348 -11.01 -7.64 20.04
N ARG A 349 -10.66 -6.44 19.62
CA ARG A 349 -11.18 -5.72 18.46
C ARG A 349 -10.31 -4.50 18.16
N PRO A 350 -10.48 -3.82 17.00
CA PRO A 350 -9.75 -2.57 16.74
C PRO A 350 -10.00 -1.51 17.82
N VAL A 351 -9.00 -0.67 18.03
CA VAL A 351 -8.99 0.34 19.11
C VAL A 351 -8.54 1.68 18.55
N MET A 352 -9.33 2.73 18.79
CA MET A 352 -8.94 4.13 18.60
C MET A 352 -8.35 4.64 19.91
N VAL A 353 -7.03 4.88 19.94
CA VAL A 353 -6.36 5.51 21.07
C VAL A 353 -6.23 6.99 20.79
N THR A 354 -6.76 7.86 21.69
CA THR A 354 -6.80 9.32 21.49
C THR A 354 -6.06 10.09 22.59
N ASP A 355 -5.90 11.39 22.38
CA ASP A 355 -5.38 12.33 23.39
C ASP A 355 -4.00 11.97 23.92
N TYR A 356 -3.07 11.82 23.00
CA TYR A 356 -1.67 11.50 23.29
C TYR A 356 -0.91 12.68 23.95
N PRO A 357 0.14 12.40 24.73
CA PRO A 357 1.00 13.44 25.26
C PRO A 357 1.63 14.30 24.15
N LYS A 358 1.52 15.63 24.28
CA LYS A 358 1.99 16.57 23.24
C LYS A 358 3.50 16.46 22.93
N LYS A 359 4.29 15.94 23.87
CA LYS A 359 5.76 15.82 23.72
C LYS A 359 6.21 14.75 22.75
N ILE A 360 5.35 13.76 22.47
CA ILE A 360 5.63 12.63 21.59
C ILE A 360 4.84 12.70 20.28
N LYS A 361 4.14 13.79 20.03
CA LYS A 361 3.33 13.99 18.82
C LYS A 361 3.71 15.31 18.14
N ALA A 362 3.52 15.35 16.82
CA ALA A 362 3.97 16.44 15.96
C ALA A 362 3.36 17.81 16.29
N PHE A 363 4.04 18.88 15.89
CA PHE A 363 3.74 20.27 16.19
C PHE A 363 2.37 20.75 15.74
N TYR A 364 1.86 20.20 14.65
CA TYR A 364 0.61 20.61 13.99
C TYR A 364 -0.66 20.05 14.63
N MET A 365 -0.54 19.17 15.61
CA MET A 365 -1.68 18.55 16.28
C MET A 365 -2.28 19.51 17.33
N ARG A 366 -3.62 19.60 17.32
CA ARG A 366 -4.35 20.50 18.21
C ARG A 366 -4.10 20.17 19.68
N VAL A 367 -3.59 21.16 20.43
CA VAL A 367 -3.35 21.04 21.87
C VAL A 367 -4.69 21.08 22.61
N ASN A 368 -4.91 20.13 23.51
CA ASN A 368 -6.07 20.07 24.39
C ASN A 368 -6.04 21.18 25.45
N GLU A 369 -7.16 21.42 26.12
CA GLU A 369 -7.30 22.44 27.14
C GLU A 369 -6.44 22.19 28.41
N ASP A 370 -6.03 20.93 28.61
CA ASP A 370 -5.10 20.55 29.68
C ASP A 370 -3.65 20.98 29.44
N GLU A 371 -3.34 21.45 28.23
CA GLU A 371 -2.02 21.83 27.71
C GLU A 371 -0.93 20.72 27.80
N LYS A 372 -1.35 19.47 28.06
CA LYS A 372 -0.45 18.31 28.19
C LYS A 372 -0.62 17.32 27.09
N THR A 373 -1.83 17.21 26.54
CA THR A 373 -2.20 16.28 25.49
C THR A 373 -2.58 17.01 24.20
N VAL A 374 -2.64 16.25 23.11
CA VAL A 374 -3.07 16.71 21.79
C VAL A 374 -4.18 15.82 21.24
N ARG A 375 -5.06 16.36 20.40
CA ARG A 375 -6.15 15.64 19.72
C ARG A 375 -5.62 14.74 18.60
N ALA A 376 -4.72 13.85 18.97
CA ALA A 376 -4.23 12.77 18.09
C ALA A 376 -5.12 11.55 18.20
N VAL A 377 -5.06 10.68 17.18
CA VAL A 377 -5.61 9.33 17.20
C VAL A 377 -4.64 8.39 16.51
N ASP A 378 -4.44 7.21 17.08
CA ASP A 378 -3.85 6.07 16.42
C ASP A 378 -4.92 4.96 16.39
N CYS A 379 -5.27 4.50 15.19
CA CYS A 379 -6.16 3.36 14.99
C CYS A 379 -5.33 2.09 14.99
N LEU A 380 -5.56 1.26 16.00
CA LEU A 380 -4.87 -0.01 16.20
C LEU A 380 -5.74 -1.17 15.72
N VAL A 381 -5.13 -2.12 15.00
CA VAL A 381 -5.79 -3.36 14.59
C VAL A 381 -5.03 -4.57 15.15
N PRO A 382 -5.71 -5.70 15.42
CA PRO A 382 -5.05 -6.93 15.85
C PRO A 382 -3.90 -7.34 14.92
N GLU A 383 -2.88 -8.02 15.42
CA GLU A 383 -1.69 -8.53 14.72
C GLU A 383 -0.67 -7.47 14.27
N VAL A 384 -1.11 -6.26 13.94
CA VAL A 384 -0.25 -5.20 13.38
C VAL A 384 0.01 -4.07 14.37
N GLY A 385 -0.99 -3.69 15.20
CA GLY A 385 -0.96 -2.47 15.99
C GLY A 385 -1.42 -1.28 15.15
N GLU A 386 -0.73 -0.13 15.24
CA GLU A 386 -1.09 1.09 14.50
C GLU A 386 -1.13 0.86 12.98
N ILE A 387 -2.29 1.15 12.38
CA ILE A 387 -2.51 1.11 10.93
C ILE A 387 -2.81 2.50 10.36
N ILE A 388 -3.45 3.37 11.12
CA ILE A 388 -3.72 4.77 10.80
C ILE A 388 -3.27 5.64 11.96
N GLY A 389 -2.55 6.72 11.67
CA GLY A 389 -2.29 7.83 12.57
C GLY A 389 -2.97 9.10 12.06
N GLY A 390 -3.58 9.87 12.96
CA GLY A 390 -4.28 11.09 12.57
C GLY A 390 -4.41 12.10 13.71
N SER A 391 -4.93 13.28 13.40
CA SER A 391 -5.24 14.28 14.43
C SER A 391 -6.23 15.33 13.93
N GLN A 392 -6.89 15.98 14.86
CA GLN A 392 -7.37 17.34 14.61
C GLN A 392 -6.16 18.26 14.52
N ARG A 393 -6.16 19.19 13.56
CA ARG A 393 -5.04 20.09 13.29
C ARG A 393 -5.13 21.35 14.17
N GLU A 394 -4.00 21.93 14.51
CA GLU A 394 -3.98 23.18 15.31
C GLU A 394 -4.37 24.37 14.41
N GLU A 395 -5.57 24.85 14.60
CA GLU A 395 -6.12 26.00 13.87
C GLU A 395 -5.80 27.36 14.53
N ARG A 396 -5.38 27.35 15.81
CA ARG A 396 -5.06 28.57 16.56
C ARG A 396 -3.62 29.02 16.28
N LEU A 397 -3.46 30.12 15.54
CA LEU A 397 -2.16 30.62 15.06
C LEU A 397 -1.12 30.71 16.18
N GLU A 398 -1.46 31.36 17.29
CA GLU A 398 -0.53 31.62 18.40
C GLU A 398 -0.06 30.32 19.08
N VAL A 399 -0.93 29.32 19.14
CA VAL A 399 -0.59 28.01 19.69
C VAL A 399 0.32 27.24 18.73
N LEU A 400 0.02 27.27 17.42
CA LEU A 400 0.84 26.65 16.40
C LEU A 400 2.25 27.24 16.35
N GLU A 401 2.36 28.58 16.30
CA GLU A 401 3.66 29.28 16.33
C GLU A 401 4.48 28.92 17.59
N ARG A 402 3.83 28.86 18.75
CA ARG A 402 4.48 28.43 20.00
C ARG A 402 5.01 27.00 19.91
N ARG A 403 4.20 26.06 19.37
CA ARG A 403 4.59 24.64 19.16
C ARG A 403 5.78 24.53 18.22
N MET A 404 5.77 25.25 17.10
CA MET A 404 6.88 25.26 16.14
C MET A 404 8.16 25.82 16.77
N GLN A 405 8.05 26.85 17.64
CA GLN A 405 9.18 27.39 18.38
C GLN A 405 9.71 26.40 19.43
N GLU A 406 8.84 25.69 20.14
CA GLU A 406 9.24 24.63 21.10
C GLU A 406 10.09 23.55 20.40
N GLU A 407 9.82 23.27 19.11
CA GLU A 407 10.55 22.28 18.28
C GLU A 407 11.72 22.92 17.48
N ASN A 408 12.07 24.18 17.72
CA ASN A 408 13.14 24.93 17.06
C ASN A 408 12.97 25.01 15.52
N MET A 409 11.75 25.04 15.04
CA MET A 409 11.45 25.18 13.62
C MET A 409 11.65 26.60 13.12
N ASP A 410 12.08 26.74 11.87
CA ASP A 410 12.24 28.02 11.19
C ASP A 410 10.89 28.53 10.66
N LEU A 411 10.23 29.42 11.39
CA LEU A 411 8.91 29.95 11.04
C LEU A 411 8.85 30.59 9.64
N GLU A 412 9.95 31.22 9.17
CA GLU A 412 9.98 31.87 7.87
C GLU A 412 9.79 30.83 6.72
N LYS A 413 10.29 29.61 6.90
CA LYS A 413 10.09 28.53 5.92
C LYS A 413 8.65 28.02 5.87
N TYR A 414 7.87 28.21 6.92
CA TYR A 414 6.49 27.76 7.03
C TYR A 414 5.48 28.93 7.05
N ASP A 415 5.89 30.13 6.68
CA ASP A 415 5.01 31.30 6.69
C ASP A 415 3.76 31.07 5.82
N TRP A 416 3.92 30.43 4.67
CA TRP A 416 2.82 30.01 3.79
C TRP A 416 1.82 29.05 4.47
N PHE A 417 2.27 28.21 5.37
CA PHE A 417 1.43 27.29 6.16
C PHE A 417 0.72 28.01 7.31
N LEU A 418 1.39 29.00 7.91
CA LEU A 418 0.81 29.84 8.95
C LEU A 418 -0.23 30.81 8.38
N ASP A 419 -0.13 31.25 7.13
CA ASP A 419 -1.08 32.17 6.49
C ASP A 419 -2.52 31.67 6.48
N ILE A 420 -2.73 30.37 6.35
CA ILE A 420 -4.06 29.75 6.46
C ILE A 420 -4.72 30.03 7.81
N ARG A 421 -3.90 30.09 8.89
CA ARG A 421 -4.38 30.38 10.25
C ARG A 421 -4.67 31.84 10.47
N ARG A 422 -4.12 32.73 9.62
CA ARG A 422 -4.38 34.19 9.65
C ARG A 422 -5.66 34.59 8.92
N SER A 423 -6.19 33.73 8.06
CA SER A 423 -7.26 34.11 7.12
C SER A 423 -8.37 33.05 7.04
N GLY A 424 -9.37 33.18 7.91
CA GLY A 424 -10.56 32.32 7.83
C GLY A 424 -10.32 30.86 8.19
N THR A 425 -9.43 30.60 9.14
CA THR A 425 -9.16 29.26 9.63
C THR A 425 -10.40 28.60 10.24
N VAL A 426 -10.46 27.27 10.16
CA VAL A 426 -11.54 26.44 10.70
C VAL A 426 -10.96 25.25 11.44
N PRO A 427 -11.68 24.62 12.37
CA PRO A 427 -11.35 23.27 12.81
C PRO A 427 -11.23 22.34 11.61
N HIS A 428 -10.16 21.59 11.52
CA HIS A 428 -9.96 20.62 10.44
C HIS A 428 -9.15 19.44 10.97
N SER A 429 -9.33 18.31 10.35
CA SER A 429 -8.76 17.05 10.80
C SER A 429 -8.30 16.22 9.60
N GLY A 430 -7.32 15.35 9.81
CA GLY A 430 -6.85 14.45 8.79
C GLY A 430 -6.07 13.27 9.37
N PHE A 431 -5.87 12.25 8.55
CA PHE A 431 -5.13 11.07 8.95
C PHE A 431 -4.28 10.51 7.80
N GLY A 432 -3.34 9.65 8.14
CA GLY A 432 -2.48 8.96 7.19
C GLY A 432 -2.62 7.44 7.30
N LEU A 433 -2.84 6.76 6.15
CA LEU A 433 -2.78 5.33 6.01
C LEU A 433 -1.71 4.94 4.99
N GLY A 434 -0.70 4.18 5.43
CA GLY A 434 0.26 3.58 4.51
C GLY A 434 -0.40 2.52 3.63
N PHE A 435 -0.41 2.72 2.31
CA PHE A 435 -1.08 1.82 1.39
C PHE A 435 -0.48 0.41 1.39
N GLU A 436 0.83 0.29 1.49
CA GLU A 436 1.50 -1.01 1.59
C GLU A 436 1.20 -1.72 2.90
N ARG A 437 1.02 -0.95 3.99
CA ARG A 437 0.68 -1.53 5.30
C ARG A 437 -0.71 -2.18 5.26
N ILE A 438 -1.70 -1.51 4.64
CA ILE A 438 -3.03 -2.10 4.48
C ILE A 438 -3.01 -3.29 3.51
N LEU A 439 -2.22 -3.25 2.43
CA LEU A 439 -2.07 -4.39 1.53
C LEU A 439 -1.46 -5.61 2.23
N MET A 440 -0.44 -5.41 3.07
CA MET A 440 0.13 -6.48 3.90
C MET A 440 -0.92 -7.07 4.82
N TYR A 441 -1.68 -6.22 5.50
CA TYR A 441 -2.72 -6.66 6.42
C TYR A 441 -3.80 -7.49 5.71
N LEU A 442 -4.35 -6.99 4.61
CA LEU A 442 -5.38 -7.67 3.84
C LEU A 442 -4.92 -9.00 3.23
N SER A 443 -3.67 -9.08 2.78
CA SER A 443 -3.13 -10.25 2.08
C SER A 443 -2.44 -11.27 2.99
N GLY A 444 -2.14 -10.93 4.26
CA GLY A 444 -1.30 -11.74 5.14
C GLY A 444 0.19 -11.77 4.77
N MET A 445 0.62 -10.92 3.82
CA MET A 445 2.02 -10.87 3.40
C MET A 445 2.92 -10.31 4.49
N GLY A 446 3.91 -11.07 4.93
CA GLY A 446 4.76 -10.74 6.07
C GLY A 446 5.85 -9.67 5.83
N ASN A 447 6.01 -9.15 4.61
CA ASN A 447 7.07 -8.19 4.31
C ASN A 447 6.63 -7.16 3.27
N ILE A 448 6.82 -5.87 3.58
CA ILE A 448 6.44 -4.74 2.73
C ILE A 448 7.09 -4.80 1.33
N ARG A 449 8.30 -5.38 1.23
CA ARG A 449 9.01 -5.55 -0.06
C ARG A 449 8.29 -6.48 -1.03
N ASP A 450 7.33 -7.26 -0.54
CA ASP A 450 6.59 -8.25 -1.35
C ASP A 450 5.23 -7.73 -1.84
N VAL A 451 4.78 -6.58 -1.31
CA VAL A 451 3.59 -5.85 -1.79
C VAL A 451 3.93 -4.60 -2.62
N ILE A 452 5.21 -4.30 -2.78
CA ILE A 452 5.73 -3.24 -3.65
C ILE A 452 6.36 -3.88 -4.90
N PRO A 453 6.01 -3.49 -6.13
CA PRO A 453 6.59 -4.08 -7.34
C PRO A 453 8.13 -4.00 -7.39
N PHE A 454 8.68 -2.83 -7.09
CA PHE A 454 10.12 -2.53 -7.08
C PHE A 454 10.48 -1.78 -5.78
N PRO A 455 10.72 -2.49 -4.67
CA PRO A 455 10.91 -1.86 -3.37
C PRO A 455 12.23 -1.09 -3.29
N ARG A 456 12.18 0.09 -2.64
CA ARG A 456 13.34 0.90 -2.27
C ARG A 456 13.61 0.72 -0.79
N THR A 457 14.81 0.28 -0.46
CA THR A 457 15.24 0.04 0.92
C THR A 457 16.73 0.39 1.07
N PRO A 458 17.26 0.56 2.29
CA PRO A 458 18.68 0.75 2.48
C PRO A 458 19.51 -0.29 1.70
N GLY A 459 20.46 0.17 0.91
CA GLY A 459 21.33 -0.67 0.07
C GLY A 459 20.68 -1.24 -1.19
N ASN A 460 19.41 -0.93 -1.50
CA ASN A 460 18.74 -1.44 -2.71
C ASN A 460 17.87 -0.38 -3.40
N ALA A 461 18.27 -0.02 -4.61
CA ALA A 461 17.51 0.82 -5.55
C ALA A 461 17.56 0.26 -6.98
N MET A 462 17.79 -1.06 -7.12
CA MET A 462 17.84 -1.73 -8.45
C MET A 462 16.45 -1.79 -9.08
N PHE A 463 16.44 -1.77 -10.40
CA PHE A 463 15.28 -1.73 -11.31
C PHE A 463 14.60 -0.35 -11.30
#